data_8612063b1390f39ada14ea9738d1e910
#
_entry.id   8612063b1390f39ada14ea9738d1e910
#
_cell.length_a   1.000
_cell.length_b   1.000
_cell.length_c   1.000
_cell.angle_alpha   90.00
_cell.angle_beta   90.00
_cell.angle_gamma   90.00
#
_symmetry.space_group_name_H-M   'P 1'
#
loop_
_entity.id
_entity.type
_entity.pdbx_description
1 polymer ?
#
loop_
_entity_poly.entity_id
_entity_poly.type
_entity_poly.pdbx_seq_one_letter_code
_entity_poly.pdbx_strand_id
1 'polypeptide(L)'
;MMTVAGSDCSAGAGLQADMKAAHAMGAFALTAVTCVVSEAPGLVRGIQEVDPELVADQVRINLEHFPVSAVKTGMLYSPAIVRAVHEVLAGTGIPVVVDPVMIATAGDRLMREEAVAVYEELLLPGAALLTPNLDEAAVLLRSSVNPERDELPEAAARLAIRYGCPVLLKGGHLEGDCRDVLAGPDGRMLGEWNRLRVRDVSTHGTVSYTHLTL
;
A
#
# COMPACT_ATOMS: atom_id res chain seq x y z
N MET A 1 -2.56 0.85 -15.86
CA MET A 1 -3.00 0.88 -14.46
C MET A 1 -3.08 2.31 -13.94
N MET A 2 -3.74 2.55 -12.82
CA MET A 2 -3.72 3.85 -12.13
C MET A 2 -3.17 3.67 -10.71
N THR A 3 -2.33 4.60 -10.24
CA THR A 3 -1.92 4.69 -8.84
C THR A 3 -2.54 5.93 -8.20
N VAL A 4 -3.10 5.76 -6.99
CA VAL A 4 -3.70 6.81 -6.16
C VAL A 4 -2.89 6.87 -4.88
N ALA A 5 -2.00 7.84 -4.75
CA ALA A 5 -1.05 7.89 -3.63
C ALA A 5 -0.46 9.30 -3.43
N GLY A 6 0.33 9.45 -2.38
CA GLY A 6 1.14 10.63 -2.14
C GLY A 6 2.31 10.75 -3.11
N SER A 7 2.75 11.98 -3.34
CA SER A 7 3.94 12.31 -4.14
C SER A 7 5.15 12.43 -3.21
N ASP A 8 6.13 11.55 -3.36
CA ASP A 8 7.42 11.61 -2.68
C ASP A 8 8.44 12.36 -3.53
N CYS A 9 8.94 13.50 -3.02
CA CYS A 9 9.90 14.32 -3.76
C CYS A 9 11.27 13.66 -3.96
N SER A 10 11.61 12.64 -3.16
CA SER A 10 12.83 11.84 -3.32
C SER A 10 12.67 10.75 -4.39
N ALA A 11 11.44 10.49 -4.80
CA ALA A 11 11.07 9.46 -5.77
C ALA A 11 11.47 8.02 -5.35
N GLY A 12 11.67 7.78 -4.06
CA GLY A 12 11.95 6.46 -3.50
C GLY A 12 10.69 5.67 -3.17
N ALA A 13 9.57 6.37 -2.93
CA ALA A 13 8.26 5.81 -2.60
C ALA A 13 7.15 6.50 -3.41
N GLY A 14 5.90 6.35 -2.98
CA GLY A 14 4.73 7.05 -3.50
C GLY A 14 4.48 6.83 -4.99
N LEU A 15 3.81 7.80 -5.61
CA LEU A 15 3.47 7.76 -7.04
C LEU A 15 4.69 7.53 -7.94
N GLN A 16 5.81 8.15 -7.63
CA GLN A 16 7.01 8.09 -8.44
C GLN A 16 7.60 6.68 -8.49
N ALA A 17 7.60 5.99 -7.35
CA ALA A 17 8.04 4.60 -7.30
C ALA A 17 7.05 3.67 -8.01
N ASP A 18 5.73 3.89 -7.82
CA ASP A 18 4.69 3.14 -8.53
C ASP A 18 4.83 3.27 -10.06
N MET A 19 5.07 4.48 -10.56
CA MET A 19 5.30 4.73 -11.98
C MET A 19 6.53 4.01 -12.51
N LYS A 20 7.65 4.05 -11.77
CA LYS A 20 8.88 3.33 -12.14
C LYS A 20 8.65 1.82 -12.19
N ALA A 21 7.94 1.28 -11.18
CA ALA A 21 7.61 -0.12 -11.10
C ALA A 21 6.71 -0.56 -12.26
N ALA A 22 5.65 0.18 -12.52
CA ALA A 22 4.74 -0.09 -13.63
C ALA A 22 5.48 -0.06 -14.98
N HIS A 23 6.33 0.94 -15.19
CA HIS A 23 7.12 1.05 -16.42
C HIS A 23 8.09 -0.15 -16.59
N ALA A 24 8.78 -0.54 -15.52
CA ALA A 24 9.67 -1.70 -15.54
C ALA A 24 8.93 -3.01 -15.87
N MET A 25 7.64 -3.09 -15.53
CA MET A 25 6.76 -4.22 -15.86
C MET A 25 6.06 -4.08 -17.22
N GLY A 26 6.41 -3.07 -18.04
CA GLY A 26 5.80 -2.83 -19.33
C GLY A 26 4.40 -2.23 -19.27
N ALA A 27 3.98 -1.67 -18.14
CA ALA A 27 2.66 -1.06 -17.96
C ALA A 27 2.73 0.46 -18.00
N PHE A 28 1.72 1.11 -18.58
CA PHE A 28 1.51 2.55 -18.46
C PHE A 28 0.79 2.88 -17.16
N ALA A 29 1.32 3.83 -16.38
CA ALA A 29 0.76 4.27 -15.12
C ALA A 29 0.14 5.67 -15.23
N LEU A 30 -1.15 5.75 -14.95
CA LEU A 30 -1.87 6.98 -14.65
C LEU A 30 -1.73 7.28 -13.16
N THR A 31 -1.87 8.55 -12.77
CA THR A 31 -1.67 8.98 -11.38
C THR A 31 -2.84 9.83 -10.88
N ALA A 32 -3.16 9.68 -9.58
CA ALA A 32 -3.99 10.61 -8.83
C ALA A 32 -3.24 10.95 -7.52
N VAL A 33 -2.90 12.23 -7.34
CA VAL A 33 -2.10 12.72 -6.22
C VAL A 33 -3.00 12.99 -5.02
N THR A 34 -2.72 12.35 -3.87
CA THR A 34 -3.48 12.54 -2.62
C THR A 34 -2.85 13.59 -1.71
N CYS A 35 -1.54 13.68 -1.71
CA CYS A 35 -0.77 14.68 -0.97
C CYS A 35 0.62 14.85 -1.61
N VAL A 36 1.28 15.95 -1.27
CA VAL A 36 2.68 16.19 -1.63
C VAL A 36 3.51 16.12 -0.36
N VAL A 37 4.56 15.29 -0.37
CA VAL A 37 5.43 15.06 0.78
C VAL A 37 6.81 15.63 0.51
N SER A 38 7.29 16.46 1.44
CA SER A 38 8.68 16.92 1.49
C SER A 38 9.46 15.97 2.38
N GLU A 39 10.14 15.00 1.76
CA GLU A 39 10.82 13.93 2.48
C GLU A 39 12.14 13.52 1.84
N ALA A 40 12.95 12.85 2.68
CA ALA A 40 14.17 12.15 2.30
C ALA A 40 14.25 10.87 3.15
N PRO A 41 15.13 9.91 2.84
CA PRO A 41 15.29 8.70 3.65
C PRO A 41 15.43 9.00 5.14
N GLY A 42 14.47 8.51 5.96
CA GLY A 42 14.44 8.70 7.41
C GLY A 42 13.98 10.09 7.90
N LEU A 43 13.47 10.95 7.01
CA LEU A 43 13.05 12.30 7.39
C LEU A 43 11.81 12.77 6.59
N VAL A 44 10.71 13.05 7.28
CA VAL A 44 9.55 13.76 6.73
C VAL A 44 9.51 15.17 7.31
N ARG A 45 9.58 16.21 6.48
CA ARG A 45 9.53 17.62 6.90
C ARG A 45 8.14 18.22 6.83
N GLY A 46 7.32 17.79 5.90
CA GLY A 46 5.98 18.33 5.73
C GLY A 46 5.14 17.57 4.73
N ILE A 47 3.85 17.62 4.93
CA ILE A 47 2.84 16.99 4.06
C ILE A 47 1.79 18.03 3.75
N GLN A 48 1.51 18.23 2.46
CA GLN A 48 0.41 19.06 1.98
C GLN A 48 -0.66 18.14 1.39
N GLU A 49 -1.81 18.10 2.04
CA GLU A 49 -2.99 17.39 1.56
C GLU A 49 -3.54 18.04 0.29
N VAL A 50 -3.93 17.23 -0.69
CA VAL A 50 -4.71 17.68 -1.84
C VAL A 50 -6.19 17.65 -1.47
N ASP A 51 -6.95 18.63 -1.94
CA ASP A 51 -8.39 18.69 -1.72
C ASP A 51 -9.06 17.36 -2.13
N PRO A 52 -9.89 16.74 -1.26
CA PRO A 52 -10.52 15.44 -1.54
C PRO A 52 -11.36 15.41 -2.82
N GLU A 53 -12.05 16.51 -3.15
CA GLU A 53 -12.83 16.60 -4.39
C GLU A 53 -11.91 16.61 -5.61
N LEU A 54 -10.76 17.30 -5.51
CA LEU A 54 -9.76 17.29 -6.59
C LEU A 54 -9.13 15.89 -6.74
N VAL A 55 -8.91 15.15 -5.63
CA VAL A 55 -8.45 13.76 -5.70
C VAL A 55 -9.48 12.88 -6.40
N ALA A 56 -10.77 12.99 -6.02
CA ALA A 56 -11.86 12.28 -6.67
C ALA A 56 -11.94 12.60 -8.17
N ASP A 57 -11.77 13.87 -8.53
CA ASP A 57 -11.81 14.32 -9.92
C ASP A 57 -10.64 13.76 -10.74
N GLN A 58 -9.42 13.72 -10.19
CA GLN A 58 -8.27 13.06 -10.83
C GLN A 58 -8.55 11.57 -11.11
N VAL A 59 -9.18 10.87 -10.17
CA VAL A 59 -9.56 9.45 -10.37
C VAL A 59 -10.62 9.34 -11.46
N ARG A 60 -11.67 10.16 -11.38
CA ARG A 60 -12.81 10.15 -12.30
C ARG A 60 -12.39 10.43 -13.75
N ILE A 61 -11.62 11.49 -13.99
CA ILE A 61 -11.17 11.85 -15.35
C ILE A 61 -10.27 10.76 -15.94
N ASN A 62 -9.45 10.09 -15.14
CA ASN A 62 -8.65 8.97 -15.59
C ASN A 62 -9.52 7.77 -16.01
N LEU A 63 -10.59 7.47 -15.25
CA LEU A 63 -11.51 6.39 -15.57
C LEU A 63 -12.35 6.68 -16.81
N GLU A 64 -12.70 7.94 -17.04
CA GLU A 64 -13.49 8.38 -18.19
C GLU A 64 -12.71 8.35 -19.50
N HIS A 65 -11.41 8.66 -19.45
CA HIS A 65 -10.61 8.90 -20.66
C HIS A 65 -9.59 7.79 -20.99
N PHE A 66 -9.35 6.85 -20.06
CA PHE A 66 -8.35 5.80 -20.24
C PHE A 66 -8.91 4.41 -19.86
N PRO A 67 -8.47 3.34 -20.54
CA PRO A 67 -8.86 1.98 -20.20
C PRO A 67 -8.08 1.48 -18.95
N VAL A 68 -8.49 1.94 -17.77
CA VAL A 68 -7.88 1.54 -16.50
C VAL A 68 -8.23 0.09 -16.19
N SER A 69 -7.24 -0.80 -16.19
CA SER A 69 -7.40 -2.24 -15.93
C SER A 69 -7.18 -2.64 -14.47
N ALA A 70 -6.51 -1.80 -13.69
CA ALA A 70 -6.29 -2.01 -12.25
C ALA A 70 -5.94 -0.69 -11.57
N VAL A 71 -6.28 -0.59 -10.29
CA VAL A 71 -5.92 0.55 -9.43
C VAL A 71 -5.04 0.05 -8.29
N LYS A 72 -3.99 0.79 -7.94
CA LYS A 72 -3.24 0.62 -6.69
C LYS A 72 -3.47 1.85 -5.84
N THR A 73 -3.83 1.67 -4.58
CA THR A 73 -3.82 2.76 -3.59
C THR A 73 -2.57 2.65 -2.71
N GLY A 74 -1.92 3.77 -2.47
CA GLY A 74 -0.87 3.92 -1.47
C GLY A 74 -1.35 4.82 -0.33
N MET A 75 -0.52 5.81 0.07
CA MET A 75 -0.88 6.76 1.12
C MET A 75 -2.04 7.65 0.70
N LEU A 76 -3.22 7.48 1.30
CA LEU A 76 -4.40 8.32 1.08
C LEU A 76 -4.53 9.44 2.12
N TYR A 77 -3.69 9.46 3.14
CA TYR A 77 -3.46 10.49 4.13
C TYR A 77 -4.64 10.78 5.08
N SER A 78 -5.85 11.09 4.59
CA SER A 78 -6.98 11.51 5.43
C SER A 78 -8.25 10.68 5.20
N PRO A 79 -9.16 10.61 6.20
CA PRO A 79 -10.46 9.95 6.05
C PRO A 79 -11.29 10.50 4.88
N ALA A 80 -11.19 11.81 4.62
CA ALA A 80 -11.94 12.46 3.55
C ALA A 80 -11.47 11.97 2.17
N ILE A 81 -10.16 11.86 1.95
CA ILE A 81 -9.61 11.31 0.70
C ILE A 81 -9.97 9.83 0.55
N VAL A 82 -9.89 9.02 1.64
CA VAL A 82 -10.30 7.61 1.59
C VAL A 82 -11.74 7.46 1.10
N ARG A 83 -12.67 8.25 1.67
CA ARG A 83 -14.09 8.25 1.25
C ARG A 83 -14.25 8.68 -0.20
N ALA A 84 -13.62 9.79 -0.59
CA ALA A 84 -13.70 10.33 -1.94
C ALA A 84 -13.20 9.32 -3.00
N VAL A 85 -12.09 8.66 -2.74
CA VAL A 85 -11.53 7.62 -3.62
C VAL A 85 -12.44 6.39 -3.65
N HIS A 86 -12.95 5.95 -2.48
CA HIS A 86 -13.89 4.83 -2.42
C HIS A 86 -15.15 5.08 -3.23
N GLU A 87 -15.77 6.26 -3.07
CA GLU A 87 -17.00 6.63 -3.79
C GLU A 87 -16.84 6.57 -5.30
N VAL A 88 -15.70 7.00 -5.83
CA VAL A 88 -15.43 6.95 -7.28
C VAL A 88 -15.13 5.53 -7.77
N LEU A 89 -14.45 4.71 -6.97
CA LEU A 89 -14.08 3.34 -7.34
C LEU A 89 -15.21 2.34 -7.11
N ALA A 90 -16.13 2.63 -6.20
CA ALA A 90 -17.24 1.74 -5.87
C ALA A 90 -18.09 1.43 -7.11
N GLY A 91 -18.36 0.15 -7.34
CA GLY A 91 -19.19 -0.32 -8.45
C GLY A 91 -18.52 -0.31 -9.84
N THR A 92 -17.29 0.15 -9.97
CA THR A 92 -16.57 0.12 -11.26
C THR A 92 -16.18 -1.29 -11.72
N GLY A 93 -16.08 -2.25 -10.79
CA GLY A 93 -15.57 -3.60 -11.05
C GLY A 93 -14.07 -3.67 -11.34
N ILE A 94 -13.35 -2.56 -11.27
CA ILE A 94 -11.90 -2.54 -11.48
C ILE A 94 -11.19 -3.09 -10.23
N PRO A 95 -10.27 -4.05 -10.36
CA PRO A 95 -9.54 -4.58 -9.23
C PRO A 95 -8.66 -3.51 -8.56
N VAL A 96 -8.77 -3.40 -7.24
CA VAL A 96 -8.00 -2.45 -6.43
C VAL A 96 -7.00 -3.20 -5.55
N VAL A 97 -5.71 -2.94 -5.75
CA VAL A 97 -4.64 -3.38 -4.85
C VAL A 97 -4.47 -2.31 -3.78
N VAL A 98 -4.66 -2.67 -2.52
CA VAL A 98 -4.55 -1.75 -1.39
C VAL A 98 -3.21 -1.95 -0.68
N ASP A 99 -2.33 -0.97 -0.78
CA ASP A 99 -1.13 -0.86 0.05
C ASP A 99 -1.48 0.06 1.24
N PRO A 100 -1.65 -0.48 2.46
CA PRO A 100 -2.23 0.27 3.57
C PRO A 100 -1.17 1.11 4.27
N VAL A 101 -0.61 2.10 3.57
CA VAL A 101 0.48 2.95 4.07
C VAL A 101 -0.01 3.78 5.25
N MET A 102 0.31 3.33 6.47
CA MET A 102 -0.10 3.96 7.73
C MET A 102 1.08 4.58 8.49
N ILE A 103 2.27 4.01 8.32
CA ILE A 103 3.47 4.34 9.09
C ILE A 103 4.62 4.58 8.11
N ALA A 104 5.34 5.70 8.27
CA ALA A 104 6.58 5.93 7.51
C ALA A 104 7.66 4.93 7.93
N THR A 105 8.60 4.64 7.04
CA THR A 105 9.81 3.85 7.36
C THR A 105 10.62 4.44 8.53
N ALA A 106 10.46 5.74 8.81
CA ALA A 106 11.05 6.44 9.95
C ALA A 106 10.28 6.23 11.27
N GLY A 107 9.16 5.48 11.28
CA GLY A 107 8.31 5.27 12.44
C GLY A 107 7.27 6.37 12.69
N ASP A 108 7.27 7.43 11.90
CA ASP A 108 6.26 8.49 11.98
C ASP A 108 4.92 7.99 11.45
N ARG A 109 3.83 8.28 12.15
CA ARG A 109 2.48 7.99 11.65
C ARG A 109 2.17 8.91 10.47
N LEU A 110 2.07 8.33 9.28
CA LEU A 110 1.68 9.04 8.04
C LEU A 110 0.16 9.18 7.92
N MET A 111 -0.59 8.31 8.57
CA MET A 111 -2.05 8.31 8.53
C MET A 111 -2.61 8.63 9.91
N ARG A 112 -3.65 9.47 9.96
CA ARG A 112 -4.38 9.76 11.19
C ARG A 112 -5.12 8.49 11.64
N GLU A 113 -5.26 8.31 12.95
CA GLU A 113 -5.88 7.10 13.52
C GLU A 113 -7.33 6.91 13.04
N GLU A 114 -8.07 8.00 12.88
CA GLU A 114 -9.42 7.98 12.33
C GLU A 114 -9.46 7.49 10.87
N ALA A 115 -8.40 7.69 10.10
CA ALA A 115 -8.31 7.22 8.72
C ALA A 115 -8.14 5.70 8.65
N VAL A 116 -7.47 5.07 9.61
CA VAL A 116 -7.33 3.61 9.66
C VAL A 116 -8.69 2.94 9.74
N ALA A 117 -9.58 3.45 10.60
CA ALA A 117 -10.94 2.89 10.73
C ALA A 117 -11.72 2.98 9.42
N VAL A 118 -11.60 4.12 8.70
CA VAL A 118 -12.27 4.31 7.41
C VAL A 118 -11.67 3.40 6.33
N TYR A 119 -10.37 3.16 6.36
CA TYR A 119 -9.72 2.17 5.49
C TYR A 119 -10.28 0.78 5.71
N GLU A 120 -10.34 0.34 6.98
CA GLU A 120 -10.87 -0.98 7.35
C GLU A 120 -12.34 -1.16 6.96
N GLU A 121 -13.12 -0.09 7.00
CA GLU A 121 -14.54 -0.11 6.65
C GLU A 121 -14.78 -0.15 5.14
N LEU A 122 -14.07 0.70 4.38
CA LEU A 122 -14.43 1.01 3.00
C LEU A 122 -13.54 0.34 1.95
N LEU A 123 -12.24 0.22 2.19
CA LEU A 123 -11.29 -0.21 1.15
C LEU A 123 -10.82 -1.65 1.32
N LEU A 124 -10.58 -2.11 2.56
CA LEU A 124 -10.00 -3.44 2.76
C LEU A 124 -10.95 -4.57 2.37
N PRO A 125 -12.27 -4.53 2.67
CA PRO A 125 -13.19 -5.61 2.31
C PRO A 125 -13.41 -5.78 0.79
N GLY A 126 -13.12 -4.76 0.00
CA GLY A 126 -13.26 -4.78 -1.46
C GLY A 126 -11.94 -4.97 -2.22
N ALA A 127 -10.82 -5.13 -1.50
CA ALA A 127 -9.51 -5.22 -2.11
C ALA A 127 -9.34 -6.49 -2.94
N ALA A 128 -8.80 -6.35 -4.15
CA ALA A 128 -8.35 -7.49 -4.94
C ALA A 128 -7.06 -8.11 -4.35
N LEU A 129 -6.29 -7.30 -3.65
CA LEU A 129 -5.11 -7.70 -2.88
C LEU A 129 -4.79 -6.63 -1.84
N LEU A 130 -4.52 -7.04 -0.61
CA LEU A 130 -4.01 -6.21 0.47
C LEU A 130 -2.52 -6.51 0.69
N THR A 131 -1.65 -5.49 0.77
CA THR A 131 -0.19 -5.66 0.81
C THR A 131 0.47 -5.01 2.03
N PRO A 132 0.14 -5.39 3.28
CA PRO A 132 0.72 -4.78 4.47
C PRO A 132 2.18 -5.20 4.66
N ASN A 133 2.97 -4.30 5.25
CA ASN A 133 4.23 -4.65 5.90
C ASN A 133 3.98 -5.15 7.34
N LEU A 134 5.03 -5.45 8.10
CA LEU A 134 4.90 -6.00 9.46
C LEU A 134 4.25 -5.01 10.44
N ASP A 135 4.63 -3.73 10.35
CA ASP A 135 4.10 -2.67 11.23
C ASP A 135 2.60 -2.44 10.95
N GLU A 136 2.24 -2.38 9.68
CA GLU A 136 0.86 -2.28 9.21
C GLU A 136 0.02 -3.50 9.61
N ALA A 137 0.61 -4.70 9.49
CA ALA A 137 -0.05 -5.93 9.92
C ALA A 137 -0.31 -5.94 11.43
N ALA A 138 0.64 -5.47 12.25
CA ALA A 138 0.44 -5.34 13.69
C ALA A 138 -0.73 -4.40 14.01
N VAL A 139 -0.79 -3.24 13.36
CA VAL A 139 -1.92 -2.28 13.50
C VAL A 139 -3.24 -2.95 13.12
N LEU A 140 -3.31 -3.59 11.97
CA LEU A 140 -4.53 -4.24 11.47
C LEU A 140 -4.95 -5.44 12.33
N LEU A 141 -4.00 -6.15 12.93
CA LEU A 141 -4.27 -7.26 13.86
C LEU A 141 -4.58 -6.80 15.28
N ARG A 142 -4.48 -5.49 15.58
CA ARG A 142 -4.58 -4.93 16.94
C ARG A 142 -3.53 -5.54 17.87
N SER A 143 -2.34 -5.85 17.35
CA SER A 143 -1.20 -6.35 18.11
C SER A 143 -0.29 -5.20 18.54
N SER A 144 0.33 -5.33 19.70
CA SER A 144 1.35 -4.39 20.19
C SER A 144 2.76 -4.71 19.68
N VAL A 145 2.92 -5.85 19.01
CA VAL A 145 4.18 -6.34 18.46
C VAL A 145 4.00 -6.80 17.02
N ASN A 146 5.05 -6.69 16.23
CA ASN A 146 5.06 -7.19 14.86
C ASN A 146 5.08 -8.73 14.85
N PRO A 147 4.47 -9.36 13.82
CA PRO A 147 4.60 -10.80 13.64
C PRO A 147 6.07 -11.22 13.45
N GLU A 148 6.48 -12.28 14.13
CA GLU A 148 7.77 -12.91 13.92
C GLU A 148 7.77 -13.75 12.62
N ARG A 149 8.97 -14.19 12.20
CA ARG A 149 9.15 -14.94 10.95
C ARG A 149 8.23 -16.16 10.83
N ASP A 150 8.09 -16.94 11.90
CA ASP A 150 7.28 -18.16 11.89
C ASP A 150 5.78 -17.89 12.03
N GLU A 151 5.41 -16.69 12.47
CA GLU A 151 4.02 -16.24 12.62
C GLU A 151 3.45 -15.61 11.35
N LEU A 152 4.28 -15.30 10.34
CA LEU A 152 3.80 -14.64 9.11
C LEU A 152 2.65 -15.37 8.41
N PRO A 153 2.68 -16.72 8.25
CA PRO A 153 1.57 -17.42 7.62
C PRO A 153 0.25 -17.26 8.38
N GLU A 154 0.29 -17.37 9.71
CA GLU A 154 -0.89 -17.21 10.55
C GLU A 154 -1.39 -15.75 10.53
N ALA A 155 -0.48 -14.77 10.62
CA ALA A 155 -0.82 -13.36 10.56
C ALA A 155 -1.49 -12.98 9.22
N ALA A 156 -0.94 -13.45 8.10
CA ALA A 156 -1.52 -13.23 6.77
C ALA A 156 -2.90 -13.90 6.65
N ALA A 157 -3.05 -15.13 7.12
CA ALA A 157 -4.32 -15.86 7.10
C ALA A 157 -5.39 -15.15 7.93
N ARG A 158 -5.06 -14.67 9.13
CA ARG A 158 -5.98 -13.91 10.01
C ARG A 158 -6.46 -12.62 9.35
N LEU A 159 -5.56 -11.88 8.70
CA LEU A 159 -5.92 -10.67 7.96
C LEU A 159 -6.81 -11.00 6.76
N ALA A 160 -6.47 -12.03 6.00
CA ALA A 160 -7.21 -12.44 4.81
C ALA A 160 -8.65 -12.86 5.16
N ILE A 161 -8.84 -13.65 6.21
CA ILE A 161 -10.16 -14.04 6.73
C ILE A 161 -10.92 -12.81 7.23
N ARG A 162 -10.25 -11.93 7.99
CA ARG A 162 -10.89 -10.74 8.59
C ARG A 162 -11.47 -9.80 7.54
N TYR A 163 -10.75 -9.56 6.45
CA TYR A 163 -11.16 -8.60 5.41
C TYR A 163 -11.79 -9.27 4.18
N GLY A 164 -11.80 -10.62 4.12
CA GLY A 164 -12.38 -11.36 2.99
C GLY A 164 -11.64 -11.17 1.67
N CYS A 165 -10.37 -10.80 1.70
CA CYS A 165 -9.54 -10.54 0.51
C CYS A 165 -8.18 -11.24 0.60
N PRO A 166 -7.49 -11.48 -0.54
CA PRO A 166 -6.11 -11.97 -0.52
C PRO A 166 -5.17 -11.00 0.19
N VAL A 167 -4.21 -11.52 0.97
CA VAL A 167 -3.22 -10.72 1.71
C VAL A 167 -1.81 -11.17 1.38
N LEU A 168 -1.00 -10.27 0.85
CA LEU A 168 0.45 -10.43 0.70
C LEU A 168 1.14 -9.69 1.86
N LEU A 169 1.52 -10.43 2.91
CA LEU A 169 2.26 -9.88 4.04
C LEU A 169 3.75 -9.79 3.70
N LYS A 170 4.28 -8.56 3.69
CA LYS A 170 5.66 -8.24 3.32
C LYS A 170 6.57 -8.33 4.55
N GLY A 171 7.50 -9.29 4.57
CA GLY A 171 8.43 -9.52 5.69
C GLY A 171 9.81 -8.88 5.52
N GLY A 172 9.91 -7.80 4.76
CA GLY A 172 11.18 -7.11 4.48
C GLY A 172 11.90 -6.52 5.71
N HIS A 173 11.22 -6.35 6.85
CA HIS A 173 11.82 -5.84 8.10
C HIS A 173 12.30 -6.93 9.06
N LEU A 174 12.13 -8.21 8.72
CA LEU A 174 12.62 -9.32 9.55
C LEU A 174 14.15 -9.33 9.64
N GLU A 175 14.70 -9.84 10.72
CA GLU A 175 16.12 -10.16 10.76
C GLU A 175 16.45 -11.31 9.80
N GLY A 176 17.62 -11.23 9.16
CA GLY A 176 18.04 -12.21 8.14
C GLY A 176 17.41 -11.97 6.78
N ASP A 177 17.07 -13.05 6.08
CA ASP A 177 16.49 -13.01 4.73
C ASP A 177 15.04 -12.53 4.74
N CYS A 178 14.61 -11.84 3.67
CA CYS A 178 13.24 -11.40 3.50
C CYS A 178 12.32 -12.61 3.27
N ARG A 179 11.14 -12.61 3.88
CA ARG A 179 10.11 -13.63 3.71
C ARG A 179 8.76 -12.98 3.50
N ASP A 180 8.17 -13.16 2.33
CA ASP A 180 6.83 -12.67 2.02
C ASP A 180 5.88 -13.88 1.92
N VAL A 181 4.64 -13.71 2.38
CA VAL A 181 3.64 -14.77 2.38
C VAL A 181 2.31 -14.26 1.81
N LEU A 182 1.66 -15.06 0.98
CA LEU A 182 0.37 -14.77 0.39
C LEU A 182 -0.68 -15.74 0.93
N ALA A 183 -1.73 -15.21 1.53
CA ALA A 183 -2.90 -15.96 1.98
C ALA A 183 -4.15 -15.58 1.15
N GLY A 184 -4.98 -16.55 0.85
CA GLY A 184 -6.30 -16.36 0.24
C GLY A 184 -7.35 -15.91 1.26
N PRO A 185 -8.53 -15.43 0.79
CA PRO A 185 -9.60 -14.95 1.65
C PRO A 185 -10.18 -16.03 2.59
N ASP A 186 -9.94 -17.29 2.29
CA ASP A 186 -10.27 -18.45 3.13
C ASP A 186 -9.18 -18.80 4.16
N GLY A 187 -8.11 -18.03 4.21
CA GLY A 187 -6.94 -18.24 5.07
C GLY A 187 -5.93 -19.27 4.55
N ARG A 188 -6.17 -19.89 3.38
CA ARG A 188 -5.19 -20.83 2.79
C ARG A 188 -3.96 -20.08 2.30
N MET A 189 -2.79 -20.66 2.56
CA MET A 189 -1.55 -20.18 1.97
C MET A 189 -1.55 -20.45 0.46
N LEU A 190 -1.37 -19.39 -0.33
CA LEU A 190 -1.32 -19.42 -1.79
C LEU A 190 0.11 -19.33 -2.31
N GLY A 191 1.03 -18.78 -1.53
CA GLY A 191 2.43 -18.66 -1.91
C GLY A 191 3.33 -18.16 -0.78
N GLU A 192 4.61 -18.43 -0.93
CA GLU A 192 5.67 -17.97 -0.04
C GLU A 192 6.93 -17.70 -0.86
N TRP A 193 7.60 -16.59 -0.57
CA TRP A 193 8.83 -16.18 -1.24
C TRP A 193 9.89 -15.85 -0.20
N ASN A 194 11.05 -16.50 -0.32
CA ASN A 194 12.24 -16.20 0.47
C ASN A 194 13.30 -15.58 -0.45
N ARG A 195 13.88 -14.46 -0.04
CA ARG A 195 14.92 -13.74 -0.78
C ARG A 195 16.04 -13.33 0.16
N LEU A 196 17.27 -13.50 -0.33
CA LEU A 196 18.46 -12.99 0.38
C LEU A 196 18.33 -11.47 0.54
N ARG A 197 18.64 -11.00 1.74
CA ARG A 197 18.66 -9.56 2.00
C ARG A 197 19.85 -8.92 1.28
N VAL A 198 19.57 -7.92 0.45
CA VAL A 198 20.60 -7.03 -0.09
C VAL A 198 21.03 -6.08 1.04
N ARG A 199 22.31 -6.09 1.38
CA ARG A 199 22.90 -5.24 2.44
C ARG A 199 23.49 -3.98 1.81
N ASP A 200 23.71 -2.95 2.64
CA ASP A 200 24.40 -1.72 2.28
C ASP A 200 23.72 -0.89 1.16
N VAL A 201 22.40 -1.03 1.00
CA VAL A 201 21.59 -0.20 0.12
C VAL A 201 20.54 0.58 0.90
N SER A 202 20.21 1.79 0.43
CA SER A 202 19.08 2.53 0.99
C SER A 202 17.80 1.78 0.68
N THR A 203 17.04 1.43 1.72
CA THR A 203 15.77 0.71 1.61
C THR A 203 14.56 1.65 1.60
N HIS A 204 14.77 2.97 1.46
CA HIS A 204 13.68 3.92 1.36
C HIS A 204 12.77 3.56 0.19
N GLY A 205 11.49 3.34 0.47
CA GLY A 205 10.49 2.89 -0.50
C GLY A 205 10.57 1.41 -0.90
N THR A 206 11.62 0.65 -0.54
CA THR A 206 11.74 -0.77 -0.93
C THR A 206 10.75 -1.69 -0.20
N VAL A 207 10.22 -1.25 0.95
CA VAL A 207 9.18 -2.00 1.67
C VAL A 207 7.91 -2.12 0.83
N SER A 208 7.67 -1.17 -0.07
CA SER A 208 6.58 -1.22 -1.05
C SER A 208 6.94 -2.02 -2.31
N TYR A 209 8.23 -2.32 -2.56
CA TYR A 209 8.73 -2.86 -3.84
C TYR A 209 9.82 -3.92 -3.68
N THR A 210 9.76 -4.75 -2.65
CA THR A 210 10.78 -5.77 -2.33
C THR A 210 11.14 -6.72 -3.49
N HIS A 211 10.37 -6.75 -4.56
CA HIS A 211 10.59 -7.63 -5.72
C HIS A 211 11.14 -6.92 -6.97
N LEU A 212 11.40 -5.62 -6.92
CA LEU A 212 11.83 -4.84 -8.10
C LEU A 212 13.28 -4.35 -8.04
N THR A 213 14.06 -4.77 -7.09
CA THR A 213 15.52 -4.61 -7.16
C THR A 213 16.10 -5.71 -8.04
N LEU A 214 16.56 -5.29 -9.18
CA LEU A 214 17.35 -6.04 -10.16
C LEU A 214 18.54 -6.75 -9.53
#